data_05f5622f7dcf7278ae805801d38872ee
#
_entry.id   05f5622f7dcf7278ae805801d38872ee
#
_cell.length_a   1.000
_cell.length_b   1.000
_cell.length_c   1.000
_cell.angle_alpha   90.00
_cell.angle_beta   90.00
_cell.angle_gamma   90.00
#
_symmetry.space_group_name_H-M   'P 1'
#
loop_
_entity.id
_entity.type
_entity.pdbx_description
1 polymer ?
#
loop_
_entity_poly.entity_id
_entity_poly.type
_entity_poly.pdbx_seq_one_letter_code
_entity_poly.pdbx_strand_id
1 'polypeptide(L)'
;LSEYKGNASFSIYFDMVYSVFIIGVPFFAAMSYLKSKDALPAVLPLGTAKNTPVFFLLVFSGLMACIAGSYASSIFGSIFQNLFGIEFTMAEDGIKLTTASVILPYIVKTAVLPALIEEFAMRGVVMQSLRKYGDWFAIIMSSLVFALLHGNMVQIPFAFIAGIAIGYAVTVTGSMW
;
A
#
# COMPACT_ATOMS: atom_id res chain seq x y z
N LEU A 1 29.34 2.98 7.88
CA LEU A 1 28.14 2.68 7.08
C LEU A 1 28.39 1.59 6.03
N SER A 2 29.60 1.50 5.43
CA SER A 2 29.95 0.45 4.45
C SER A 2 29.96 -0.95 5.06
N GLU A 3 30.38 -1.07 6.30
CA GLU A 3 30.49 -2.33 7.05
C GLU A 3 29.12 -2.97 7.36
N TYR A 4 28.07 -2.16 7.48
CA TYR A 4 26.71 -2.61 7.77
C TYR A 4 25.87 -2.93 6.52
N LYS A 5 26.26 -2.42 5.34
CA LYS A 5 25.52 -2.69 4.09
C LYS A 5 25.53 -4.17 3.65
N GLY A 6 26.44 -4.98 4.18
CA GLY A 6 26.51 -6.42 3.92
C GLY A 6 25.67 -7.28 4.89
N ASN A 7 25.07 -6.69 5.93
CA ASN A 7 24.31 -7.42 6.93
C ASN A 7 22.80 -7.35 6.58
N ALA A 8 22.25 -8.47 6.12
CA ALA A 8 20.85 -8.58 5.72
C ALA A 8 19.87 -8.14 6.83
N SER A 9 20.13 -8.50 8.06
CA SER A 9 19.28 -8.12 9.19
C SER A 9 19.31 -6.61 9.44
N PHE A 10 20.48 -5.98 9.36
CA PHE A 10 20.57 -4.52 9.52
C PHE A 10 19.79 -3.77 8.44
N SER A 11 19.92 -4.19 7.18
CA SER A 11 19.18 -3.58 6.07
C SER A 11 17.66 -3.68 6.29
N ILE A 12 17.16 -4.86 6.69
CA ILE A 12 15.75 -5.08 6.97
C ILE A 12 15.24 -4.14 8.07
N TYR A 13 15.93 -4.06 9.21
CA TYR A 13 15.51 -3.20 10.31
C TYR A 13 15.61 -1.72 9.96
N PHE A 14 16.65 -1.33 9.22
CA PHE A 14 16.80 0.04 8.75
C PHE A 14 15.63 0.45 7.84
N ASP A 15 15.24 -0.40 6.89
CA ASP A 15 14.11 -0.14 5.99
C ASP A 15 12.78 -0.08 6.75
N MET A 16 12.59 -0.91 7.79
CA MET A 16 11.40 -0.85 8.65
C MET A 16 11.32 0.49 9.38
N VAL A 17 12.41 0.93 10.00
CA VAL A 17 12.47 2.23 10.68
C VAL A 17 12.25 3.36 9.68
N TYR A 18 12.91 3.31 8.53
CA TYR A 18 12.75 4.28 7.46
C TYR A 18 11.29 4.41 7.00
N SER A 19 10.59 3.30 6.76
CA SER A 19 9.19 3.29 6.36
C SER A 19 8.27 3.95 7.41
N VAL A 20 8.48 3.65 8.69
CA VAL A 20 7.72 4.26 9.79
C VAL A 20 7.93 5.79 9.81
N PHE A 21 9.18 6.24 9.70
CA PHE A 21 9.48 7.67 9.78
C PHE A 21 9.10 8.44 8.53
N ILE A 22 9.34 7.89 7.34
CA ILE A 22 9.10 8.60 6.07
C ILE A 22 7.64 8.57 5.67
N ILE A 23 6.92 7.48 5.94
CA ILE A 23 5.49 7.37 5.60
C ILE A 23 4.63 7.58 6.85
N GLY A 24 4.87 6.83 7.91
CA GLY A 24 4.01 6.81 9.09
C GLY A 24 3.91 8.17 9.79
N VAL A 25 5.03 8.79 10.10
CA VAL A 25 5.05 10.07 10.84
C VAL A 25 4.37 11.22 10.07
N PRO A 26 4.65 11.47 8.79
CA PRO A 26 3.97 12.52 8.03
C PRO A 26 2.46 12.32 7.95
N PHE A 27 1.99 11.08 7.71
CA PHE A 27 0.55 10.82 7.66
C PHE A 27 -0.12 10.89 9.03
N PHE A 28 0.57 10.53 10.11
CA PHE A 28 0.07 10.73 11.46
C PHE A 28 -0.05 12.24 11.80
N ALA A 29 0.93 13.04 11.43
CA ALA A 29 0.88 14.49 11.56
C ALA A 29 -0.25 15.09 10.71
N ALA A 30 -0.40 14.65 9.45
CA ALA A 30 -1.48 15.05 8.57
C ALA A 30 -2.86 14.68 9.15
N MET A 31 -3.02 13.48 9.70
CA MET A 31 -4.25 13.08 10.40
C MET A 31 -4.58 14.02 11.55
N SER A 32 -3.60 14.32 12.39
CA SER A 32 -3.80 15.21 13.54
C SER A 32 -4.20 16.62 13.10
N TYR A 33 -3.57 17.14 12.06
CA TYR A 33 -3.92 18.42 11.46
C TYR A 33 -5.32 18.42 10.85
N LEU A 34 -5.67 17.42 10.06
CA LEU A 34 -6.98 17.31 9.40
C LEU A 34 -8.11 17.13 10.42
N LYS A 35 -7.88 16.39 11.50
CA LYS A 35 -8.83 16.30 12.62
C LYS A 35 -9.05 17.65 13.29
N SER A 36 -8.00 18.45 13.49
CA SER A 36 -8.12 19.79 14.08
C SER A 36 -8.89 20.77 13.20
N LYS A 37 -9.09 20.44 11.92
CA LYS A 37 -9.84 21.24 10.93
C LYS A 37 -11.21 20.64 10.58
N ASP A 38 -11.67 19.63 11.32
CA ASP A 38 -12.90 18.87 11.06
C ASP A 38 -12.99 18.30 9.60
N ALA A 39 -11.81 18.09 9.01
CA ALA A 39 -11.68 17.58 7.64
C ALA A 39 -11.63 16.05 7.57
N LEU A 40 -11.60 15.36 8.70
CA LEU A 40 -11.69 13.91 8.83
C LEU A 40 -12.88 13.53 9.72
N PRO A 41 -13.49 12.33 9.49
CA PRO A 41 -14.50 11.82 10.41
C PRO A 41 -13.94 11.69 11.83
N ALA A 42 -14.79 11.90 12.82
CA ALA A 42 -14.41 11.82 14.23
C ALA A 42 -13.79 10.46 14.58
N VAL A 43 -14.28 9.39 13.94
CA VAL A 43 -13.79 8.03 14.09
C VAL A 43 -13.34 7.50 12.73
N LEU A 44 -12.07 7.08 12.64
CA LEU A 44 -11.57 6.39 11.46
C LEU A 44 -12.18 4.97 11.38
N PRO A 45 -12.22 4.36 10.17
CA PRO A 45 -12.79 3.02 9.97
C PRO A 45 -11.85 1.92 10.50
N LEU A 46 -11.61 1.92 11.81
CA LEU A 46 -10.72 0.96 12.50
C LEU A 46 -11.48 -0.27 13.04
N GLY A 47 -12.81 -0.29 12.88
CA GLY A 47 -13.67 -1.39 13.36
C GLY A 47 -13.47 -2.68 12.58
N THR A 48 -13.98 -3.79 13.13
CA THR A 48 -14.04 -5.08 12.43
C THR A 48 -15.16 -5.09 11.38
N ALA A 49 -14.95 -5.82 10.28
CA ALA A 49 -15.97 -6.00 9.26
C ALA A 49 -17.21 -6.70 9.86
N LYS A 50 -18.40 -6.08 9.68
CA LYS A 50 -19.63 -6.54 10.33
C LYS A 50 -20.29 -7.73 9.65
N ASN A 51 -19.93 -8.07 8.41
CA ASN A 51 -20.58 -9.12 7.61
C ASN A 51 -19.54 -10.12 7.10
N THR A 52 -19.45 -11.26 7.75
CA THR A 52 -18.45 -12.29 7.45
C THR A 52 -18.50 -12.83 6.01
N PRO A 53 -19.66 -13.18 5.42
CA PRO A 53 -19.70 -13.61 4.01
C PRO A 53 -19.22 -12.55 3.04
N VAL A 54 -19.63 -11.30 3.24
CA VAL A 54 -19.19 -10.17 2.40
C VAL A 54 -17.69 -9.94 2.55
N PHE A 55 -17.15 -10.09 3.76
CA PHE A 55 -15.71 -10.02 4.00
C PHE A 55 -14.93 -11.02 3.14
N PHE A 56 -15.29 -12.30 3.17
CA PHE A 56 -14.60 -13.32 2.37
C PHE A 56 -14.73 -13.08 0.86
N LEU A 57 -15.91 -12.62 0.40
CA LEU A 57 -16.11 -12.24 -1.00
C LEU A 57 -15.19 -11.08 -1.42
N LEU A 58 -15.04 -10.07 -0.56
CA LEU A 58 -14.16 -8.93 -0.82
C LEU A 58 -12.68 -9.32 -0.78
N VAL A 59 -12.26 -10.20 0.12
CA VAL A 59 -10.90 -10.76 0.12
C VAL A 59 -10.63 -11.51 -1.18
N PHE A 60 -11.54 -12.37 -1.60
CA PHE A 60 -11.39 -13.10 -2.87
C PHE A 60 -11.35 -12.16 -4.08
N SER A 61 -12.25 -11.16 -4.13
CA SER A 61 -12.23 -10.17 -5.21
C SER A 61 -10.96 -9.32 -5.20
N GLY A 62 -10.42 -9.00 -4.02
CA GLY A 62 -9.15 -8.31 -3.85
C GLY A 62 -7.97 -9.14 -4.41
N LEU A 63 -7.94 -10.45 -4.13
CA LEU A 63 -6.93 -11.34 -4.71
C LEU A 63 -7.04 -11.40 -6.25
N MET A 64 -8.25 -11.47 -6.78
CA MET A 64 -8.47 -11.41 -8.23
C MET A 64 -8.02 -10.06 -8.83
N ALA A 65 -8.27 -8.95 -8.13
CA ALA A 65 -7.80 -7.63 -8.52
C ALA A 65 -6.26 -7.56 -8.53
N CYS A 66 -5.58 -8.19 -7.56
CA CYS A 66 -4.12 -8.29 -7.55
C CYS A 66 -3.58 -9.07 -8.75
N ILE A 67 -4.22 -10.19 -9.10
CA ILE A 67 -3.86 -10.97 -10.30
C ILE A 67 -4.05 -10.11 -11.57
N ALA A 68 -5.21 -9.47 -11.72
CA ALA A 68 -5.49 -8.58 -12.84
C ALA A 68 -4.50 -7.41 -12.91
N GLY A 69 -4.15 -6.83 -11.76
CA GLY A 69 -3.15 -5.77 -11.64
C GLY A 69 -1.75 -6.23 -12.09
N SER A 70 -1.35 -7.46 -11.76
CA SER A 70 -0.08 -8.04 -12.21
C SER A 70 -0.03 -8.19 -13.72
N TYR A 71 -1.12 -8.65 -14.34
CA TYR A 71 -1.22 -8.72 -15.81
C TYR A 71 -1.18 -7.30 -16.43
N ALA A 72 -1.91 -6.34 -15.87
CA ALA A 72 -1.89 -4.97 -16.35
C ALA A 72 -0.48 -4.36 -16.28
N SER A 73 0.26 -4.61 -15.21
CA SER A 73 1.66 -4.20 -15.07
C SER A 73 2.58 -4.83 -16.11
N SER A 74 2.40 -6.12 -16.39
CA SER A 74 3.18 -6.83 -17.41
C SER A 74 2.90 -6.28 -18.81
N ILE A 75 1.64 -6.05 -19.16
CA ILE A 75 1.24 -5.43 -20.43
C ILE A 75 1.83 -4.03 -20.55
N PHE A 76 1.71 -3.24 -19.51
CA PHE A 76 2.25 -1.88 -19.47
C PHE A 76 3.78 -1.87 -19.67
N GLY A 77 4.51 -2.73 -18.94
CA GLY A 77 5.95 -2.89 -19.10
C GLY A 77 6.34 -3.28 -20.54
N SER A 78 5.62 -4.25 -21.12
CA SER A 78 5.85 -4.69 -22.51
C SER A 78 5.61 -3.58 -23.54
N ILE A 79 4.57 -2.76 -23.34
CA ILE A 79 4.29 -1.60 -24.20
C ILE A 79 5.44 -0.59 -24.12
N PHE A 80 5.90 -0.26 -22.92
CA PHE A 80 7.00 0.68 -22.74
C PHE A 80 8.31 0.17 -23.34
N GLN A 81 8.62 -1.11 -23.16
CA GLN A 81 9.79 -1.73 -23.75
C GLN A 81 9.74 -1.66 -25.28
N ASN A 82 8.59 -1.98 -25.89
CA ASN A 82 8.44 -1.98 -27.35
C ASN A 82 8.45 -0.58 -27.96
N LEU A 83 7.88 0.42 -27.28
CA LEU A 83 7.77 1.79 -27.81
C LEU A 83 9.03 2.63 -27.55
N PHE A 84 9.66 2.47 -26.39
CA PHE A 84 10.73 3.34 -25.92
C PHE A 84 12.07 2.62 -25.70
N GLY A 85 12.11 1.29 -25.81
CA GLY A 85 13.29 0.49 -25.53
C GLY A 85 13.71 0.50 -24.06
N ILE A 86 12.80 0.87 -23.14
CA ILE A 86 13.08 0.98 -21.71
C ILE A 86 12.64 -0.32 -21.04
N GLU A 87 13.60 -1.03 -20.46
CA GLU A 87 13.34 -2.18 -19.60
C GLU A 87 13.16 -1.71 -18.15
N PHE A 88 11.99 -1.97 -17.59
CA PHE A 88 11.73 -1.74 -16.19
C PHE A 88 11.95 -3.05 -15.42
N THR A 89 12.96 -3.07 -14.57
CA THR A 89 13.20 -4.19 -13.66
C THR A 89 12.68 -3.87 -12.26
N MET A 90 12.11 -4.87 -11.58
CA MET A 90 11.88 -4.77 -10.15
C MET A 90 13.24 -4.78 -9.46
N ALA A 91 13.45 -3.83 -8.54
CA ALA A 91 14.66 -3.84 -7.72
C ALA A 91 14.64 -5.10 -6.84
N GLU A 92 15.60 -5.99 -7.04
CA GLU A 92 15.80 -7.13 -6.15
C GLU A 92 16.52 -6.64 -4.89
N ASP A 93 16.00 -6.97 -3.73
CA ASP A 93 16.59 -6.59 -2.44
C ASP A 93 17.96 -7.25 -2.21
N GLY A 94 18.31 -8.27 -2.98
CA GLY A 94 19.56 -9.03 -2.83
C GLY A 94 19.65 -9.80 -1.50
N ILE A 95 18.58 -9.83 -0.71
CA ILE A 95 18.54 -10.47 0.61
C ILE A 95 18.36 -11.98 0.46
N LYS A 96 19.34 -12.74 0.93
CA LYS A 96 19.23 -14.21 0.97
C LYS A 96 18.42 -14.66 2.17
N LEU A 97 17.25 -15.24 1.94
CA LEU A 97 16.33 -15.76 2.96
C LEU A 97 16.78 -17.16 3.42
N THR A 98 17.82 -17.24 4.23
CA THR A 98 18.47 -18.51 4.63
C THR A 98 18.09 -18.99 6.02
N THR A 99 17.71 -18.10 6.93
CA THR A 99 17.45 -18.43 8.32
C THR A 99 16.17 -17.77 8.83
N ALA A 100 15.52 -18.36 9.83
CA ALA A 100 14.31 -17.80 10.44
C ALA A 100 14.53 -16.38 11.00
N SER A 101 15.73 -16.07 11.47
CA SER A 101 16.12 -14.73 11.96
C SER A 101 16.15 -13.66 10.87
N VAL A 102 16.19 -14.05 9.59
CA VAL A 102 16.11 -13.16 8.43
C VAL A 102 14.70 -13.21 7.83
N ILE A 103 14.11 -14.41 7.72
CA ILE A 103 12.81 -14.63 7.09
C ILE A 103 11.70 -13.88 7.84
N LEU A 104 11.63 -14.04 9.17
CA LEU A 104 10.56 -13.40 9.96
C LEU A 104 10.59 -11.86 9.89
N PRO A 105 11.71 -11.18 10.14
CA PRO A 105 11.79 -9.73 9.93
C PRO A 105 11.51 -9.30 8.49
N TYR A 106 11.92 -10.10 7.50
CA TYR A 106 11.64 -9.82 6.09
C TYR A 106 10.14 -9.84 5.78
N ILE A 107 9.41 -10.84 6.29
CA ILE A 107 7.93 -10.87 6.15
C ILE A 107 7.28 -9.65 6.83
N VAL A 108 7.75 -9.28 8.01
CA VAL A 108 7.23 -8.07 8.69
C VAL A 108 7.51 -6.81 7.87
N LYS A 109 8.72 -6.67 7.34
CA LYS A 109 9.12 -5.54 6.48
C LYS A 109 8.28 -5.45 5.20
N THR A 110 8.05 -6.59 4.53
CA THR A 110 7.49 -6.58 3.17
C THR A 110 5.96 -6.73 3.13
N ALA A 111 5.37 -7.30 4.16
CA ALA A 111 3.92 -7.56 4.18
C ALA A 111 3.21 -6.82 5.33
N VAL A 112 3.65 -7.01 6.57
CA VAL A 112 2.90 -6.52 7.74
C VAL A 112 3.02 -5.00 7.89
N LEU A 113 4.24 -4.49 7.86
CA LEU A 113 4.49 -3.07 8.10
C LEU A 113 3.91 -2.17 7.01
N PRO A 114 4.13 -2.46 5.69
CA PRO A 114 3.47 -1.70 4.64
C PRO A 114 1.95 -1.76 4.73
N ALA A 115 1.38 -2.97 4.94
CA ALA A 115 -0.08 -3.11 5.07
C ALA A 115 -0.65 -2.21 6.16
N LEU A 116 0.00 -2.12 7.33
CA LEU A 116 -0.46 -1.27 8.42
C LEU A 116 -0.29 0.23 8.13
N ILE A 117 0.90 0.63 7.69
CA ILE A 117 1.23 2.05 7.50
C ILE A 117 0.52 2.61 6.26
N GLU A 118 0.55 1.87 5.17
CA GLU A 118 -0.02 2.32 3.89
C GLU A 118 -1.55 2.34 3.94
N GLU A 119 -2.19 1.34 4.56
CA GLU A 119 -3.64 1.36 4.74
C GLU A 119 -4.07 2.51 5.68
N PHE A 120 -3.35 2.73 6.77
CA PHE A 120 -3.59 3.89 7.62
C PHE A 120 -3.47 5.20 6.82
N ALA A 121 -2.40 5.36 6.06
CA ALA A 121 -2.15 6.57 5.27
C ALA A 121 -3.22 6.77 4.18
N MET A 122 -3.46 5.74 3.37
CA MET A 122 -4.32 5.85 2.18
C MET A 122 -5.79 5.75 2.53
N ARG A 123 -6.21 4.74 3.32
CA ARG A 123 -7.64 4.50 3.62
C ARG A 123 -8.10 5.25 4.86
N GLY A 124 -7.20 5.45 5.82
CA GLY A 124 -7.49 6.20 7.04
C GLY A 124 -7.42 7.73 6.86
N VAL A 125 -6.43 8.24 6.16
CA VAL A 125 -6.21 9.69 6.04
C VAL A 125 -6.66 10.21 4.68
N VAL A 126 -6.02 9.79 3.58
CA VAL A 126 -6.27 10.35 2.24
C VAL A 126 -7.71 10.10 1.81
N MET A 127 -8.14 8.84 1.78
CA MET A 127 -9.48 8.49 1.31
C MET A 127 -10.57 9.15 2.17
N GLN A 128 -10.45 9.11 3.51
CA GLN A 128 -11.47 9.69 4.38
C GLN A 128 -11.58 11.22 4.22
N SER A 129 -10.47 11.92 4.00
CA SER A 129 -10.50 13.37 3.75
C SER A 129 -11.18 13.74 2.42
N LEU A 130 -11.18 12.83 1.46
CA LEU A 130 -11.76 13.02 0.13
C LEU A 130 -13.22 12.57 0.05
N ARG A 131 -13.74 11.79 1.00
CA ARG A 131 -15.12 11.25 0.96
C ARG A 131 -16.21 12.31 0.90
N LYS A 132 -15.93 13.51 1.37
CA LYS A 132 -16.84 14.65 1.23
C LYS A 132 -17.16 15.02 -0.23
N TYR A 133 -16.33 14.58 -1.18
CA TYR A 133 -16.54 14.78 -2.62
C TYR A 133 -17.18 13.56 -3.31
N GLY A 134 -17.50 12.50 -2.54
CA GLY A 134 -18.09 11.25 -3.00
C GLY A 134 -17.16 10.06 -2.85
N ASP A 135 -17.76 8.89 -2.56
CA ASP A 135 -17.00 7.67 -2.26
C ASP A 135 -16.13 7.22 -3.45
N TRP A 136 -16.68 7.21 -4.67
CA TRP A 136 -15.93 6.83 -5.86
C TRP A 136 -14.77 7.77 -6.17
N PHE A 137 -14.96 9.07 -6.00
CA PHE A 137 -13.88 10.04 -6.13
C PHE A 137 -12.78 9.77 -5.12
N ALA A 138 -13.13 9.53 -3.87
CA ALA A 138 -12.17 9.23 -2.81
C ALA A 138 -11.40 7.94 -3.08
N ILE A 139 -12.08 6.88 -3.54
CA ILE A 139 -11.44 5.59 -3.89
C ILE A 139 -10.45 5.79 -5.03
N ILE A 140 -10.87 6.40 -6.14
CA ILE A 140 -10.01 6.57 -7.33
C ILE A 140 -8.81 7.45 -7.01
N MET A 141 -9.02 8.59 -6.36
CA MET A 141 -7.93 9.53 -6.06
C MET A 141 -6.94 8.97 -5.02
N SER A 142 -7.42 8.32 -3.96
CA SER A 142 -6.52 7.69 -2.99
C SER A 142 -5.73 6.53 -3.61
N SER A 143 -6.34 5.77 -4.52
CA SER A 143 -5.67 4.68 -5.25
C SER A 143 -4.63 5.21 -6.23
N LEU A 144 -4.89 6.35 -6.88
CA LEU A 144 -3.93 7.02 -7.74
C LEU A 144 -2.72 7.52 -6.95
N VAL A 145 -2.94 8.18 -5.83
CA VAL A 145 -1.86 8.62 -4.93
C VAL A 145 -1.06 7.42 -4.44
N PHE A 146 -1.73 6.35 -4.01
CA PHE A 146 -1.11 5.10 -3.58
C PHE A 146 -0.20 4.51 -4.67
N ALA A 147 -0.70 4.43 -5.89
CA ALA A 147 0.06 3.92 -7.03
C ALA A 147 1.30 4.77 -7.35
N LEU A 148 1.16 6.09 -7.34
CA LEU A 148 2.26 7.01 -7.62
C LEU A 148 3.35 6.99 -6.52
N LEU A 149 2.98 6.76 -5.27
CA LEU A 149 3.94 6.65 -4.16
C LEU A 149 4.88 5.44 -4.28
N HIS A 150 4.53 4.43 -5.07
CA HIS A 150 5.44 3.31 -5.34
C HIS A 150 6.68 3.71 -6.14
N GLY A 151 6.65 4.84 -6.88
CA GLY A 151 7.80 5.37 -7.61
C GLY A 151 8.34 4.46 -8.72
N ASN A 152 7.69 3.33 -8.98
CA ASN A 152 8.08 2.37 -10.01
C ASN A 152 6.95 2.24 -11.05
N MET A 153 7.27 2.59 -12.29
CA MET A 153 6.30 2.63 -13.39
C MET A 153 5.58 1.29 -13.62
N VAL A 154 6.27 0.16 -13.43
CA VAL A 154 5.65 -1.17 -13.58
C VAL A 154 4.69 -1.50 -12.43
N GLN A 155 4.93 -0.96 -11.24
CA GLN A 155 4.06 -1.19 -10.08
C GLN A 155 2.80 -0.32 -10.10
N ILE A 156 2.82 0.81 -10.81
CA ILE A 156 1.69 1.77 -10.84
C ILE A 156 0.37 1.10 -11.24
N PRO A 157 0.27 0.35 -12.36
CA PRO A 157 -1.00 -0.29 -12.73
C PRO A 157 -1.49 -1.30 -11.69
N PHE A 158 -0.58 -2.11 -11.15
CA PHE A 158 -0.89 -3.06 -10.08
C PHE A 158 -1.43 -2.35 -8.84
N ALA A 159 -0.67 -1.38 -8.33
CA ALA A 159 -1.01 -0.68 -7.10
C ALA A 159 -2.31 0.13 -7.24
N PHE A 160 -2.59 0.68 -8.44
CA PHE A 160 -3.83 1.39 -8.71
C PHE A 160 -5.05 0.45 -8.65
N ILE A 161 -4.98 -0.71 -9.34
CA ILE A 161 -6.07 -1.69 -9.36
C ILE A 161 -6.30 -2.29 -7.96
N ALA A 162 -5.23 -2.70 -7.27
CA ALA A 162 -5.31 -3.16 -5.90
C ALA A 162 -5.86 -2.08 -4.97
N GLY A 163 -5.43 -0.84 -5.16
CA GLY A 163 -5.90 0.33 -4.43
C GLY A 163 -7.40 0.54 -4.52
N ILE A 164 -7.98 0.43 -5.73
CA ILE A 164 -9.44 0.53 -5.94
C ILE A 164 -10.17 -0.60 -5.23
N ALA A 165 -9.70 -1.84 -5.35
CA ALA A 165 -10.34 -3.00 -4.71
C ALA A 165 -10.37 -2.85 -3.18
N ILE A 166 -9.25 -2.47 -2.57
CA ILE A 166 -9.15 -2.25 -1.13
C ILE A 166 -10.01 -1.05 -0.70
N GLY A 167 -9.94 0.08 -1.42
CA GLY A 167 -10.75 1.26 -1.13
C GLY A 167 -12.25 0.96 -1.19
N TYR A 168 -12.69 0.18 -2.16
CA TYR A 168 -14.06 -0.31 -2.25
C TYR A 168 -14.43 -1.21 -1.05
N ALA A 169 -13.54 -2.15 -0.69
CA ALA A 169 -13.75 -3.03 0.46
C ALA A 169 -13.91 -2.23 1.77
N VAL A 170 -13.08 -1.22 1.99
CA VAL A 170 -13.20 -0.31 3.15
C VAL A 170 -14.54 0.44 3.15
N THR A 171 -15.01 0.88 2.00
CA THR A 171 -16.29 1.58 1.89
C THR A 171 -17.47 0.67 2.23
N VAL A 172 -17.45 -0.59 1.77
CA VAL A 172 -18.51 -1.57 1.99
C VAL A 172 -18.51 -2.11 3.43
N THR A 173 -17.33 -2.40 3.98
CA THR A 173 -17.21 -3.00 5.31
C THR A 173 -17.21 -1.97 6.45
N GLY A 174 -16.87 -0.73 6.16
CA GLY A 174 -16.60 0.29 7.18
C GLY A 174 -15.35 -0.01 8.00
N SER A 175 -14.45 -0.89 7.51
CA SER A 175 -13.22 -1.29 8.18
C SER A 175 -12.04 -1.24 7.20
N MET A 176 -10.91 -0.74 7.68
CA MET A 176 -9.65 -0.76 6.94
C MET A 176 -8.72 -1.91 7.35
N TRP A 177 -9.18 -2.76 8.30
CA TRP A 177 -8.46 -3.94 8.79
C TRP A 177 -9.17 -5.25 8.46
#